data_a0d9aa4587ff67f12276dc17ef561bf2
#
_entry.id   a0d9aa4587ff67f12276dc17ef561bf2
#
_cell.length_a   1.000
_cell.length_b   1.000
_cell.length_c   1.000
_cell.angle_alpha   90.00
_cell.angle_beta   90.00
_cell.angle_gamma   90.00
#
_symmetry.space_group_name_H-M   'P 1'
#
loop_
_entity.id
_entity.type
_entity.pdbx_description
1 polymer ?
#
loop_
_entity_poly.entity_id
_entity_poly.type
_entity_poly.pdbx_seq_one_letter_code
_entity_poly.pdbx_strand_id
1 'polypeptide(L)'
;MRIHNIIKTVCLAGSLALLSACEDWLEIEPKDRFGDTTVWGSEENADMFLNDIYNQLPHLNNETQNLDQYSDNSYVGAEWMNARTTIYTGALSPTSWIPGPWDMWKWGRQNNDDAKGQYERIRSCNLFITKVTESDFSAEYKKERLAEARFLRAWFYHYLWMAYGGVPIITEVLDNNVSTDIFYPRETAQKTFEFIDKELDEIKDDLPPRRSGSDLGRASKGAILTLKGWVELFHASELRNPGKDKKRWEAAAATLKDVIDLQVYHLQPTILDLWTEATNNNDEVIFDFQMSKQNGGRREGLFGPVFVKGVQSSWGNMQPTQELVDDYCMANGLPITDPASGYNKNNPYKNREKRFYQSILYDGSMWQGEEIITRVGVGSPNEIDTSSDSDVTNTGYYTRKTIDESVNGADNLQMSNGMANYIFFRYADVLLMYAEASLEAGDKPTAIEYLDMVRTRGD
;
A
#
# COMPACT_ATOMS: atom_id res chain seq x y z
N MET A 1 -56.51 61.10 -16.32
CA MET A 1 -55.08 60.89 -16.63
C MET A 1 -54.19 60.59 -15.42
N ARG A 2 -54.47 61.09 -14.20
CA ARG A 2 -53.63 60.85 -13.01
C ARG A 2 -53.78 59.42 -12.39
N ILE A 3 -54.96 58.84 -12.37
CA ILE A 3 -55.23 57.52 -11.74
C ILE A 3 -54.59 56.38 -12.57
N HIS A 4 -54.57 56.48 -13.87
CA HIS A 4 -53.99 55.45 -14.75
C HIS A 4 -52.45 55.33 -14.61
N ASN A 5 -51.78 56.44 -14.32
CA ASN A 5 -50.34 56.46 -14.10
C ASN A 5 -49.97 55.92 -12.70
N ILE A 6 -50.79 56.12 -11.66
CA ILE A 6 -50.58 55.57 -10.33
C ILE A 6 -50.73 54.05 -10.34
N ILE A 7 -51.72 53.50 -11.05
CA ILE A 7 -51.91 52.06 -11.16
C ILE A 7 -50.73 51.42 -11.93
N LYS A 8 -50.23 52.03 -12.99
CA LYS A 8 -49.05 51.51 -13.71
C LYS A 8 -47.78 51.54 -12.86
N THR A 9 -47.57 52.55 -12.06
CA THR A 9 -46.40 52.65 -11.16
C THR A 9 -46.47 51.65 -10.00
N VAL A 10 -47.65 51.41 -9.47
CA VAL A 10 -47.86 50.40 -8.38
C VAL A 10 -47.71 48.96 -8.94
N CYS A 11 -48.22 48.68 -10.16
CA CYS A 11 -48.03 47.39 -10.78
C CYS A 11 -46.57 47.15 -11.18
N LEU A 12 -45.82 48.16 -11.62
CA LEU A 12 -44.41 48.05 -11.97
C LEU A 12 -43.53 47.84 -10.72
N ALA A 13 -43.82 48.54 -9.62
CA ALA A 13 -43.15 48.38 -8.33
C ALA A 13 -43.44 46.99 -7.67
N GLY A 14 -44.67 46.49 -7.81
CA GLY A 14 -45.07 45.17 -7.36
C GLY A 14 -44.40 44.05 -8.14
N SER A 15 -44.19 44.21 -9.45
CA SER A 15 -43.48 43.22 -10.30
C SER A 15 -41.97 43.20 -10.03
N LEU A 16 -41.33 44.32 -9.68
CA LEU A 16 -39.92 44.33 -9.28
C LEU A 16 -39.67 43.71 -7.90
N ALA A 17 -40.64 43.83 -6.97
CA ALA A 17 -40.52 43.24 -5.63
C ALA A 17 -40.70 41.68 -5.64
N LEU A 18 -41.30 41.11 -6.68
CA LEU A 18 -41.47 39.67 -6.82
C LEU A 18 -40.27 38.97 -7.48
N LEU A 19 -39.30 39.72 -8.04
CA LEU A 19 -38.10 39.18 -8.69
C LEU A 19 -36.93 39.03 -7.72
N SER A 20 -37.01 39.53 -6.48
CA SER A 20 -35.94 39.40 -5.48
C SER A 20 -36.23 38.37 -4.39
N ALA A 21 -37.29 37.53 -4.50
CA ALA A 21 -37.71 36.62 -3.46
C ALA A 21 -37.41 35.12 -3.71
N CYS A 22 -36.61 34.80 -4.71
CA CYS A 22 -36.41 33.40 -5.10
C CYS A 22 -34.94 33.05 -5.46
N GLU A 23 -33.95 33.66 -4.79
CA GLU A 23 -32.56 33.15 -4.96
C GLU A 23 -32.32 31.86 -4.16
N ASP A 24 -32.92 31.70 -2.98
CA ASP A 24 -32.71 30.53 -2.12
C ASP A 24 -33.53 29.27 -2.53
N TRP A 25 -34.45 29.34 -3.49
CA TRP A 25 -35.34 28.22 -3.84
C TRP A 25 -34.87 27.42 -5.07
N LEU A 26 -33.79 27.81 -5.72
CA LEU A 26 -33.22 27.14 -6.91
C LEU A 26 -31.91 26.41 -6.62
N GLU A 27 -31.36 26.48 -5.44
CA GLU A 27 -30.30 25.58 -5.02
C GLU A 27 -30.91 24.23 -4.59
N ILE A 28 -31.32 23.44 -5.56
CA ILE A 28 -31.63 22.03 -5.35
C ILE A 28 -30.28 21.34 -5.12
N GLU A 29 -29.92 21.12 -3.86
CA GLU A 29 -28.84 20.19 -3.56
C GLU A 29 -29.18 18.85 -4.23
N PRO A 30 -28.32 18.31 -5.09
CA PRO A 30 -28.55 17.01 -5.72
C PRO A 30 -28.78 15.97 -4.63
N LYS A 31 -29.94 15.32 -4.60
CA LYS A 31 -30.30 14.32 -3.58
C LYS A 31 -29.45 13.03 -3.67
N ASP A 32 -28.63 12.90 -4.70
CA ASP A 32 -27.72 11.82 -5.01
C ASP A 32 -26.25 12.13 -4.64
N ARG A 33 -25.97 13.33 -4.11
CA ARG A 33 -24.65 13.73 -3.61
C ARG A 33 -24.79 14.40 -2.26
N PHE A 34 -23.92 14.05 -1.32
CA PHE A 34 -23.82 14.77 -0.06
C PHE A 34 -23.35 16.20 -0.33
N GLY A 35 -24.18 17.19 -0.06
CA GLY A 35 -23.81 18.60 -0.10
C GLY A 35 -22.74 18.92 0.95
N ASP A 36 -22.01 20.02 0.75
CA ASP A 36 -20.95 20.47 1.67
C ASP A 36 -21.46 20.61 3.10
N THR A 37 -22.67 21.14 3.29
CA THR A 37 -23.33 21.27 4.60
C THR A 37 -23.66 19.93 5.26
N THR A 38 -23.93 18.90 4.49
CA THR A 38 -24.23 17.56 5.02
C THR A 38 -22.96 16.86 5.47
N VAL A 39 -21.89 16.87 4.67
CA VAL A 39 -20.62 16.21 4.99
C VAL A 39 -19.98 16.79 6.25
N TRP A 40 -19.97 18.11 6.37
CA TRP A 40 -19.31 18.82 7.48
C TRP A 40 -20.26 19.18 8.62
N GLY A 41 -21.48 18.64 8.60
CA GLY A 41 -22.52 18.92 9.62
C GLY A 41 -22.41 18.06 10.88
N SER A 42 -21.63 16.96 10.85
CA SER A 42 -21.40 16.11 12.02
C SER A 42 -20.06 15.39 11.94
N GLU A 43 -19.53 14.99 13.11
CA GLU A 43 -18.30 14.20 13.21
C GLU A 43 -18.43 12.86 12.46
N GLU A 44 -19.59 12.21 12.49
CA GLU A 44 -19.87 10.93 11.80
C GLU A 44 -19.80 11.09 10.28
N ASN A 45 -20.36 12.16 9.73
CA ASN A 45 -20.31 12.41 8.28
C ASN A 45 -18.90 12.79 7.83
N ALA A 46 -18.16 13.54 8.64
CA ALA A 46 -16.76 13.84 8.39
C ALA A 46 -15.90 12.57 8.45
N ASP A 47 -16.18 11.62 9.35
CA ASP A 47 -15.52 10.31 9.39
C ASP A 47 -15.79 9.49 8.13
N MET A 48 -16.99 9.55 7.53
CA MET A 48 -17.24 8.88 6.24
C MET A 48 -16.35 9.45 5.13
N PHE A 49 -16.13 10.77 5.10
CA PHE A 49 -15.20 11.38 4.16
C PHE A 49 -13.75 10.94 4.39
N LEU A 50 -13.32 10.90 5.67
CA LEU A 50 -11.97 10.41 6.02
C LEU A 50 -11.80 8.93 5.64
N ASN A 51 -12.84 8.10 5.84
CA ASN A 51 -12.83 6.71 5.42
C ASN A 51 -12.70 6.56 3.88
N ASP A 52 -13.30 7.46 3.10
CA ASP A 52 -13.09 7.49 1.64
C ASP A 52 -11.61 7.78 1.31
N ILE A 53 -10.92 8.62 2.10
CA ILE A 53 -9.48 8.85 1.92
C ILE A 53 -8.69 7.58 2.24
N TYR A 54 -9.01 6.84 3.30
CA TYR A 54 -8.40 5.54 3.60
C TYR A 54 -8.62 4.54 2.47
N ASN A 55 -9.82 4.48 1.89
CA ASN A 55 -10.14 3.62 0.74
C ASN A 55 -9.31 3.94 -0.52
N GLN A 56 -8.67 5.10 -0.57
CA GLN A 56 -7.79 5.50 -1.67
C GLN A 56 -6.33 5.08 -1.46
N LEU A 57 -6.00 4.45 -0.34
CA LEU A 57 -4.65 3.90 -0.12
C LEU A 57 -4.36 2.84 -1.20
N PRO A 58 -3.28 3.00 -1.97
CA PRO A 58 -2.88 1.99 -2.94
C PRO A 58 -2.55 0.68 -2.22
N HIS A 59 -3.23 -0.38 -2.57
CA HIS A 59 -2.98 -1.71 -2.01
C HIS A 59 -2.81 -2.73 -3.14
N LEU A 60 -1.91 -3.68 -2.92
CA LEU A 60 -1.47 -4.64 -3.95
C LEU A 60 -2.41 -5.85 -4.03
N ASN A 61 -3.70 -5.62 -4.24
CA ASN A 61 -4.67 -6.69 -4.49
C ASN A 61 -4.84 -7.03 -5.97
N ASN A 62 -4.04 -6.38 -6.81
CA ASN A 62 -4.06 -6.56 -8.25
C ASN A 62 -2.67 -6.99 -8.72
N GLU A 63 -2.61 -7.93 -9.64
CA GLU A 63 -1.38 -8.44 -10.29
C GLU A 63 -0.50 -7.34 -10.87
N THR A 64 -1.11 -6.21 -11.26
CA THR A 64 -0.40 -5.11 -11.92
C THR A 64 0.37 -4.21 -10.95
N GLN A 65 0.25 -4.40 -9.65
CA GLN A 65 0.80 -3.46 -8.67
C GLN A 65 1.96 -4.02 -7.83
N ASN A 66 2.38 -5.25 -8.08
CA ASN A 66 3.46 -5.87 -7.33
C ASN A 66 4.83 -5.41 -7.82
N LEU A 67 5.61 -4.77 -6.92
CA LEU A 67 6.96 -4.29 -7.21
C LEU A 67 7.97 -5.39 -7.45
N ASP A 68 7.76 -6.59 -6.94
CA ASP A 68 8.68 -7.74 -7.14
C ASP A 68 8.86 -8.11 -8.60
N GLN A 69 7.89 -7.80 -9.48
CA GLN A 69 8.03 -8.01 -10.93
C GLN A 69 9.18 -7.21 -11.56
N TYR A 70 9.72 -6.22 -10.87
CA TYR A 70 10.85 -5.38 -11.30
C TYR A 70 12.17 -5.80 -10.67
N SER A 71 12.17 -6.88 -9.90
CA SER A 71 13.35 -7.45 -9.25
C SER A 71 13.72 -8.82 -9.84
N ASP A 72 14.82 -9.38 -9.38
CA ASP A 72 15.26 -10.75 -9.67
C ASP A 72 14.51 -11.81 -8.84
N ASN A 73 13.63 -11.40 -7.93
CA ASN A 73 12.86 -12.32 -7.08
C ASN A 73 11.67 -12.96 -7.80
N SER A 74 11.08 -12.27 -8.78
CA SER A 74 9.82 -12.69 -9.36
C SER A 74 9.80 -12.53 -10.87
N TYR A 75 9.19 -13.51 -11.55
CA TYR A 75 8.89 -13.48 -12.96
C TYR A 75 7.37 -13.35 -13.18
N VAL A 76 6.98 -12.50 -14.10
CA VAL A 76 5.59 -12.36 -14.51
C VAL A 76 5.31 -13.29 -15.68
N GLY A 77 4.51 -14.32 -15.45
CA GLY A 77 4.20 -15.33 -16.45
C GLY A 77 3.28 -14.85 -17.56
N ALA A 78 2.27 -14.05 -17.21
CA ALA A 78 1.23 -13.63 -18.15
C ALA A 78 1.75 -12.64 -19.21
N GLU A 79 1.57 -12.96 -20.49
CA GLU A 79 2.05 -12.15 -21.61
C GLU A 79 1.38 -10.77 -21.68
N TRP A 80 0.12 -10.68 -21.32
CA TRP A 80 -0.62 -9.41 -21.29
C TRP A 80 -0.12 -8.43 -20.22
N MET A 81 0.70 -8.90 -19.28
CA MET A 81 1.38 -8.04 -18.33
C MET A 81 2.60 -7.40 -18.99
N ASN A 82 2.55 -6.11 -19.22
CA ASN A 82 3.58 -5.35 -19.94
C ASN A 82 4.99 -5.45 -19.34
N ALA A 83 5.14 -5.88 -18.08
CA ALA A 83 6.44 -6.14 -17.48
C ALA A 83 7.26 -7.14 -18.31
N ARG A 84 6.63 -8.21 -18.80
CA ARG A 84 7.29 -9.22 -19.66
C ARG A 84 7.79 -8.63 -20.98
N THR A 85 6.98 -7.80 -21.63
CA THR A 85 7.27 -7.25 -22.95
C THR A 85 8.14 -5.99 -22.95
N THR A 86 8.18 -5.27 -21.82
CA THR A 86 8.91 -3.99 -21.71
C THR A 86 10.14 -4.08 -20.83
N ILE A 87 10.04 -4.69 -19.64
CA ILE A 87 11.12 -4.69 -18.65
C ILE A 87 12.13 -5.78 -18.99
N TYR A 88 11.67 -7.02 -19.14
CA TYR A 88 12.57 -8.15 -19.39
C TYR A 88 13.22 -8.11 -20.77
N THR A 89 12.62 -7.41 -21.73
CA THR A 89 13.18 -7.21 -23.06
C THR A 89 14.08 -5.97 -23.17
N GLY A 90 14.19 -5.17 -22.12
CA GLY A 90 14.92 -3.91 -22.14
C GLY A 90 14.27 -2.81 -23.00
N ALA A 91 13.00 -2.97 -23.39
CA ALA A 91 12.26 -2.02 -24.21
C ALA A 91 11.62 -0.87 -23.41
N LEU A 92 11.92 -0.76 -22.13
CA LEU A 92 11.37 0.28 -21.24
C LEU A 92 11.86 1.67 -21.69
N SER A 93 10.93 2.59 -21.88
CA SER A 93 11.18 3.98 -22.23
C SER A 93 10.42 4.92 -21.30
N PRO A 94 10.76 6.22 -21.25
CA PRO A 94 10.02 7.20 -20.43
C PRO A 94 8.54 7.33 -20.76
N THR A 95 8.12 6.84 -21.95
CA THR A 95 6.72 6.86 -22.40
C THR A 95 6.07 5.48 -22.34
N SER A 96 6.78 4.45 -21.91
CA SER A 96 6.22 3.11 -21.74
C SER A 96 5.21 3.13 -20.60
N TRP A 97 4.02 2.57 -20.87
CA TRP A 97 3.09 2.26 -19.80
C TRP A 97 3.63 1.05 -19.03
N ILE A 98 3.85 1.23 -17.74
CA ILE A 98 4.31 0.18 -16.84
C ILE A 98 3.13 -0.21 -15.96
N PRO A 99 2.56 -1.42 -16.11
CA PRO A 99 1.63 -1.94 -15.12
C PRO A 99 2.40 -2.17 -13.82
N GLY A 100 1.78 -1.90 -12.69
CA GLY A 100 2.42 -2.12 -11.41
C GLY A 100 2.17 -0.97 -10.47
N PRO A 101 3.19 -0.41 -9.85
CA PRO A 101 3.04 0.62 -8.83
C PRO A 101 2.49 1.95 -9.38
N TRP A 102 1.85 1.88 -10.55
CA TRP A 102 1.26 3.05 -11.22
C TRP A 102 0.34 3.83 -10.29
N ASP A 103 -0.54 3.16 -9.56
CA ASP A 103 -1.43 3.80 -8.60
C ASP A 103 -0.68 4.45 -7.45
N MET A 104 0.50 3.94 -7.09
CA MET A 104 1.37 4.52 -6.08
C MET A 104 2.12 5.75 -6.60
N TRP A 105 2.49 5.76 -7.89
CA TRP A 105 3.31 6.81 -8.50
C TRP A 105 2.53 7.80 -9.36
N LYS A 106 1.28 7.50 -9.69
CA LYS A 106 0.41 8.36 -10.48
C LYS A 106 0.19 9.70 -9.78
N TRP A 107 0.76 10.76 -10.35
CA TRP A 107 0.64 12.09 -9.75
C TRP A 107 -0.72 12.75 -9.98
N GLY A 108 -1.44 12.45 -11.08
CA GLY A 108 -2.75 12.98 -11.41
C GLY A 108 -3.58 12.01 -12.24
N ARG A 109 -4.84 12.34 -12.45
CA ARG A 109 -5.75 11.56 -13.29
C ARG A 109 -5.29 11.62 -14.75
N GLN A 110 -5.30 10.49 -15.44
CA GLN A 110 -4.97 10.40 -16.86
C GLN A 110 -6.14 9.82 -17.66
N ASN A 111 -6.44 10.44 -18.81
CA ASN A 111 -7.27 9.90 -19.89
C ASN A 111 -8.43 8.98 -19.47
N ASN A 112 -9.53 9.49 -18.95
CA ASN A 112 -10.74 8.71 -18.60
C ASN A 112 -10.54 7.56 -17.58
N ASP A 113 -9.40 7.52 -16.93
CA ASP A 113 -9.15 6.60 -15.84
C ASP A 113 -9.81 7.13 -14.56
N ASP A 114 -10.70 6.35 -13.94
CA ASP A 114 -11.40 6.73 -12.72
C ASP A 114 -10.50 6.71 -11.48
N ALA A 115 -9.33 6.07 -11.57
CA ALA A 115 -8.39 6.00 -10.45
C ALA A 115 -7.76 7.36 -10.15
N LYS A 116 -7.88 7.80 -8.91
CA LYS A 116 -7.32 9.08 -8.43
C LYS A 116 -5.79 9.03 -8.39
N GLY A 117 -5.15 10.13 -8.82
CA GLY A 117 -3.71 10.31 -8.63
C GLY A 117 -3.38 10.84 -7.23
N GLN A 118 -2.09 10.88 -6.90
CA GLN A 118 -1.64 11.28 -5.55
C GLN A 118 -2.06 12.71 -5.19
N TYR A 119 -2.03 13.66 -6.13
CA TYR A 119 -2.45 15.03 -5.83
C TYR A 119 -3.96 15.18 -5.63
N GLU A 120 -4.80 14.31 -6.21
CA GLU A 120 -6.23 14.28 -5.90
C GLU A 120 -6.48 13.75 -4.49
N ARG A 121 -5.70 12.75 -4.05
CA ARG A 121 -5.72 12.21 -2.68
C ARG A 121 -5.23 13.24 -1.67
N ILE A 122 -4.12 13.93 -1.97
CA ILE A 122 -3.59 15.05 -1.19
C ILE A 122 -4.62 16.17 -1.06
N ARG A 123 -5.31 16.51 -2.17
CA ARG A 123 -6.40 17.51 -2.14
C ARG A 123 -7.54 17.08 -1.20
N SER A 124 -7.91 15.80 -1.21
CA SER A 124 -8.92 15.27 -0.27
C SER A 124 -8.47 15.43 1.19
N CYS A 125 -7.20 15.15 1.49
CA CYS A 125 -6.63 15.39 2.82
C CYS A 125 -6.67 16.88 3.19
N ASN A 126 -6.26 17.76 2.28
CA ASN A 126 -6.27 19.21 2.51
C ASN A 126 -7.70 19.73 2.77
N LEU A 127 -8.68 19.24 1.98
CA LEU A 127 -10.09 19.60 2.19
C LEU A 127 -10.59 19.16 3.56
N PHE A 128 -10.32 17.91 3.95
CA PHE A 128 -10.67 17.43 5.29
C PHE A 128 -10.03 18.28 6.40
N ILE A 129 -8.73 18.54 6.30
CA ILE A 129 -7.97 19.33 7.27
C ILE A 129 -8.58 20.74 7.39
N THR A 130 -8.86 21.42 6.28
CA THR A 130 -9.44 22.76 6.27
C THR A 130 -10.81 22.75 6.94
N LYS A 131 -11.72 21.89 6.48
CA LYS A 131 -13.12 21.87 6.95
C LYS A 131 -13.24 21.47 8.42
N VAL A 132 -12.48 20.47 8.87
CA VAL A 132 -12.48 20.04 10.27
C VAL A 132 -11.84 21.09 11.18
N THR A 133 -10.79 21.79 10.73
CA THR A 133 -10.19 22.88 11.50
C THR A 133 -11.18 24.00 11.75
N GLU A 134 -11.98 24.37 10.74
CA GLU A 134 -12.98 25.43 10.78
C GLU A 134 -14.30 25.03 11.48
N SER A 135 -14.56 23.72 11.68
CA SER A 135 -15.79 23.22 12.29
C SER A 135 -15.90 23.50 13.79
N ASP A 136 -17.11 23.34 14.34
CA ASP A 136 -17.36 23.37 15.77
C ASP A 136 -17.26 21.99 16.45
N PHE A 137 -16.57 21.02 15.82
CA PHE A 137 -16.37 19.68 16.34
C PHE A 137 -15.55 19.68 17.63
N SER A 138 -15.67 18.61 18.41
CA SER A 138 -14.97 18.49 19.69
C SER A 138 -13.43 18.59 19.50
N ALA A 139 -12.76 19.15 20.50
CA ALA A 139 -11.29 19.29 20.45
C ALA A 139 -10.58 17.93 20.35
N GLU A 140 -11.13 16.90 20.98
CA GLU A 140 -10.62 15.54 20.94
C GLU A 140 -10.75 14.95 19.53
N TYR A 141 -11.92 15.07 18.90
CA TYR A 141 -12.14 14.67 17.52
C TYR A 141 -11.18 15.37 16.57
N LYS A 142 -11.09 16.70 16.66
CA LYS A 142 -10.19 17.49 15.83
C LYS A 142 -8.74 17.01 15.96
N LYS A 143 -8.25 16.86 17.18
CA LYS A 143 -6.88 16.41 17.44
C LYS A 143 -6.60 15.10 16.73
N GLU A 144 -7.46 14.11 16.93
CA GLU A 144 -7.24 12.76 16.43
C GLU A 144 -7.42 12.68 14.90
N ARG A 145 -8.52 13.20 14.36
CA ARG A 145 -8.83 13.08 12.93
C ARG A 145 -7.98 13.98 12.04
N LEU A 146 -7.53 15.14 12.54
CA LEU A 146 -6.54 15.94 11.83
C LEU A 146 -5.17 15.24 11.76
N ALA A 147 -4.76 14.55 12.82
CA ALA A 147 -3.55 13.74 12.81
C ALA A 147 -3.64 12.60 11.78
N GLU A 148 -4.78 11.90 11.70
CA GLU A 148 -5.01 10.87 10.68
C GLU A 148 -4.95 11.45 9.25
N ALA A 149 -5.62 12.57 8.98
CA ALA A 149 -5.60 13.20 7.66
C ALA A 149 -4.21 13.68 7.26
N ARG A 150 -3.41 14.20 8.21
CA ARG A 150 -2.02 14.59 8.00
C ARG A 150 -1.11 13.37 7.76
N PHE A 151 -1.32 12.27 8.48
CA PHE A 151 -0.66 11.00 8.22
C PHE A 151 -0.91 10.52 6.79
N LEU A 152 -2.17 10.51 6.34
CA LEU A 152 -2.54 10.11 4.98
C LEU A 152 -1.93 11.06 3.93
N ARG A 153 -1.88 12.36 4.18
CA ARG A 153 -1.20 13.32 3.32
C ARG A 153 0.29 13.03 3.21
N ALA A 154 0.96 12.78 4.32
CA ALA A 154 2.36 12.39 4.35
C ALA A 154 2.58 11.05 3.61
N TRP A 155 1.65 10.09 3.77
CA TRP A 155 1.64 8.82 3.06
C TRP A 155 1.61 9.00 1.53
N PHE A 156 0.74 9.85 1.00
CA PHE A 156 0.66 10.11 -0.43
C PHE A 156 1.88 10.88 -0.95
N TYR A 157 2.43 11.80 -0.16
CA TYR A 157 3.67 12.49 -0.51
C TYR A 157 4.89 11.56 -0.51
N HIS A 158 4.95 10.55 0.36
CA HIS A 158 6.10 9.64 0.35
C HIS A 158 6.19 8.83 -0.94
N TYR A 159 5.06 8.41 -1.52
CA TYR A 159 5.06 7.74 -2.83
C TYR A 159 5.59 8.66 -3.95
N LEU A 160 5.14 9.91 -3.97
CA LEU A 160 5.65 10.88 -4.92
C LEU A 160 7.16 11.13 -4.73
N TRP A 161 7.60 11.24 -3.49
CA TRP A 161 9.01 11.46 -3.16
C TRP A 161 9.88 10.26 -3.54
N MET A 162 9.42 9.05 -3.31
CA MET A 162 10.11 7.83 -3.76
C MET A 162 10.33 7.83 -5.28
N ALA A 163 9.26 8.07 -6.04
CA ALA A 163 9.29 7.95 -7.48
C ALA A 163 9.99 9.14 -8.17
N TYR A 164 9.75 10.36 -7.69
CA TYR A 164 10.14 11.59 -8.40
C TYR A 164 11.18 12.43 -7.66
N GLY A 165 11.51 12.13 -6.42
CA GLY A 165 12.35 12.95 -5.57
C GLY A 165 11.64 14.23 -5.13
N GLY A 166 12.04 15.40 -5.62
CA GLY A 166 11.35 16.64 -5.32
C GLY A 166 10.04 16.78 -6.09
N VAL A 167 9.01 17.30 -5.44
CA VAL A 167 7.68 17.52 -6.04
C VAL A 167 7.06 18.82 -5.52
N PRO A 168 6.06 19.41 -6.18
CA PRO A 168 5.32 20.54 -5.62
C PRO A 168 4.66 20.17 -4.28
N ILE A 169 4.83 21.01 -3.26
CA ILE A 169 4.21 20.82 -1.95
C ILE A 169 2.97 21.72 -1.88
N ILE A 170 1.79 21.09 -1.80
CA ILE A 170 0.48 21.75 -1.80
C ILE A 170 -0.24 21.34 -0.52
N THR A 171 -0.48 22.30 0.38
CA THR A 171 -1.12 22.07 1.70
C THR A 171 -2.48 22.77 1.82
N GLU A 172 -2.97 23.35 0.74
CA GLU A 172 -4.24 24.06 0.68
C GLU A 172 -5.17 23.47 -0.39
N VAL A 173 -6.44 23.84 -0.35
CA VAL A 173 -7.42 23.47 -1.38
C VAL A 173 -7.36 24.52 -2.49
N LEU A 174 -6.80 24.12 -3.63
CA LEU A 174 -6.71 25.01 -4.78
C LEU A 174 -8.09 25.17 -5.45
N ASP A 175 -8.45 26.41 -5.74
CA ASP A 175 -9.64 26.75 -6.50
C ASP A 175 -9.27 26.94 -7.98
N ASN A 176 -9.88 26.16 -8.86
CA ASN A 176 -9.67 26.22 -10.30
C ASN A 176 -10.49 27.32 -10.99
N ASN A 177 -11.40 27.98 -10.27
CA ASN A 177 -12.25 29.06 -10.81
C ASN A 177 -11.65 30.46 -10.63
N VAL A 178 -10.55 30.57 -9.88
CA VAL A 178 -9.91 31.86 -9.61
C VAL A 178 -8.68 32.00 -10.50
N SER A 179 -8.42 33.20 -10.98
CA SER A 179 -7.23 33.57 -11.78
C SER A 179 -5.93 33.58 -10.93
N THR A 180 -5.86 32.72 -9.92
CA THR A 180 -4.67 32.54 -9.11
C THR A 180 -3.66 31.69 -9.84
N ASP A 181 -2.38 31.99 -9.64
CA ASP A 181 -1.29 31.18 -10.15
C ASP A 181 -1.29 29.83 -9.41
N ILE A 182 -1.82 28.78 -10.08
CA ILE A 182 -1.85 27.41 -9.55
C ILE A 182 -0.59 26.62 -9.89
N PHE A 183 0.40 27.27 -10.50
CA PHE A 183 1.66 26.66 -10.91
C PHE A 183 2.67 26.67 -9.76
N TYR A 184 2.61 25.68 -8.90
CA TYR A 184 3.58 25.46 -7.84
C TYR A 184 4.90 24.97 -8.42
N PRO A 185 6.04 25.55 -8.05
CA PRO A 185 7.32 25.04 -8.48
C PRO A 185 7.60 23.67 -7.86
N ARG A 186 8.36 22.87 -8.60
CA ARG A 186 8.89 21.62 -8.06
C ARG A 186 9.93 21.94 -6.98
N GLU A 187 9.73 21.40 -5.79
CA GLU A 187 10.70 21.49 -4.70
C GLU A 187 11.85 20.50 -4.88
N THR A 188 12.91 20.66 -4.08
CA THR A 188 13.99 19.68 -4.03
C THR A 188 13.56 18.40 -3.32
N ALA A 189 14.26 17.28 -3.58
CA ALA A 189 14.03 16.03 -2.85
C ALA A 189 14.24 16.19 -1.34
N GLN A 190 15.19 17.04 -0.93
CA GLN A 190 15.45 17.35 0.46
C GLN A 190 14.26 18.07 1.11
N LYS A 191 13.72 19.10 0.48
CA LYS A 191 12.56 19.84 1.02
C LYS A 191 11.29 18.97 1.06
N THR A 192 11.12 18.07 0.09
CA THR A 192 9.99 17.14 0.13
C THR A 192 10.13 16.17 1.29
N PHE A 193 11.32 15.63 1.53
CA PHE A 193 11.63 14.85 2.72
C PHE A 193 11.33 15.63 4.02
N GLU A 194 11.86 16.82 4.16
CA GLU A 194 11.65 17.68 5.34
C GLU A 194 10.18 17.97 5.61
N PHE A 195 9.38 18.13 4.56
CA PHE A 195 7.94 18.30 4.69
C PHE A 195 7.26 17.03 5.24
N ILE A 196 7.56 15.85 4.67
CA ILE A 196 7.00 14.57 5.11
C ILE A 196 7.40 14.29 6.55
N ASP A 197 8.68 14.43 6.86
CA ASP A 197 9.25 14.18 8.18
C ASP A 197 8.62 15.08 9.26
N LYS A 198 8.48 16.38 8.96
CA LYS A 198 7.82 17.35 9.83
C LYS A 198 6.34 17.03 10.05
N GLU A 199 5.59 16.68 8.98
CA GLU A 199 4.18 16.30 9.11
C GLU A 199 4.00 15.15 10.11
N LEU A 200 4.86 14.12 10.01
CA LEU A 200 4.80 12.96 10.88
C LEU A 200 5.29 13.27 12.31
N ASP A 201 6.32 14.08 12.46
CA ASP A 201 6.86 14.45 13.77
C ASP A 201 5.86 15.27 14.61
N GLU A 202 5.14 16.18 13.97
CA GLU A 202 4.14 17.03 14.65
C GLU A 202 2.91 16.28 15.14
N ILE A 203 2.56 15.12 14.55
CA ILE A 203 1.35 14.35 14.89
C ILE A 203 1.62 13.05 15.67
N LYS A 204 2.87 12.66 15.86
CA LYS A 204 3.24 11.34 16.43
C LYS A 204 2.64 11.04 17.80
N ASP A 205 2.33 12.07 18.58
CA ASP A 205 1.80 11.94 19.93
C ASP A 205 0.28 12.22 20.01
N ASP A 206 -0.37 12.42 18.87
CA ASP A 206 -1.81 12.72 18.82
C ASP A 206 -2.68 11.46 18.65
N LEU A 207 -2.09 10.32 18.30
CA LEU A 207 -2.78 9.05 18.11
C LEU A 207 -2.34 7.99 19.14
N PRO A 208 -3.23 7.02 19.44
CA PRO A 208 -2.90 5.94 20.36
C PRO A 208 -1.77 5.05 19.80
N PRO A 209 -1.01 4.35 20.68
CA PRO A 209 0.07 3.47 20.26
C PRO A 209 -0.33 2.42 19.20
N ARG A 210 -1.51 1.84 19.34
CA ARG A 210 -2.14 0.86 18.44
C ARG A 210 -3.64 1.08 18.40
N ARG A 211 -4.31 0.76 17.30
CA ARG A 211 -5.77 0.81 17.16
C ARG A 211 -6.41 -0.50 17.57
N SER A 212 -7.69 -0.41 18.00
CA SER A 212 -8.50 -1.58 18.37
C SER A 212 -10.00 -1.30 18.12
N GLY A 213 -10.82 -2.33 18.15
CA GLY A 213 -12.27 -2.21 18.00
C GLY A 213 -12.69 -1.63 16.63
N SER A 214 -13.53 -0.61 16.65
CA SER A 214 -14.04 0.04 15.42
C SER A 214 -12.98 0.86 14.67
N ASP A 215 -11.86 1.17 15.31
CA ASP A 215 -10.78 1.97 14.70
C ASP A 215 -9.67 1.12 14.08
N LEU A 216 -9.85 -0.20 13.99
CA LEU A 216 -8.92 -1.07 13.26
C LEU A 216 -8.76 -0.59 11.81
N GLY A 217 -7.52 -0.62 11.30
CA GLY A 217 -7.17 -0.09 9.99
C GLY A 217 -6.89 1.42 9.95
N ARG A 218 -7.23 2.18 11.00
CA ARG A 218 -6.87 3.59 11.09
C ARG A 218 -5.42 3.78 11.54
N ALA A 219 -4.83 4.90 11.18
CA ALA A 219 -3.48 5.26 11.61
C ALA A 219 -3.35 5.29 13.14
N SER A 220 -2.19 4.86 13.62
CA SER A 220 -1.79 4.83 15.03
C SER A 220 -0.44 5.51 15.20
N LYS A 221 -0.01 5.77 16.44
CA LYS A 221 1.38 6.21 16.72
C LYS A 221 2.39 5.24 16.12
N GLY A 222 2.15 3.93 16.22
CA GLY A 222 3.02 2.93 15.60
C GLY A 222 3.11 3.07 14.08
N ALA A 223 1.99 3.33 13.39
CA ALA A 223 1.97 3.55 11.95
C ALA A 223 2.73 4.84 11.57
N ILE A 224 2.53 5.94 12.33
CA ILE A 224 3.23 7.22 12.10
C ILE A 224 4.74 7.05 12.25
N LEU A 225 5.18 6.46 13.36
CA LEU A 225 6.61 6.25 13.62
C LEU A 225 7.24 5.28 12.60
N THR A 226 6.50 4.25 12.17
CA THR A 226 7.01 3.31 11.16
C THR A 226 7.18 4.00 9.80
N LEU A 227 6.21 4.80 9.36
CA LEU A 227 6.35 5.58 8.12
C LEU A 227 7.50 6.58 8.22
N LYS A 228 7.62 7.29 9.36
CA LYS A 228 8.71 8.23 9.61
C LYS A 228 10.07 7.53 9.53
N GLY A 229 10.25 6.43 10.26
CA GLY A 229 11.49 5.66 10.26
C GLY A 229 11.83 5.10 8.87
N TRP A 230 10.83 4.66 8.11
CA TRP A 230 11.02 4.22 6.72
C TRP A 230 11.49 5.35 5.82
N VAL A 231 10.88 6.54 5.91
CA VAL A 231 11.25 7.74 5.12
C VAL A 231 12.67 8.22 5.50
N GLU A 232 13.00 8.23 6.78
CA GLU A 232 14.34 8.56 7.27
C GLU A 232 15.40 7.54 6.81
N LEU A 233 15.10 6.25 6.84
CA LEU A 233 15.96 5.17 6.35
C LEU A 233 16.25 5.35 4.85
N PHE A 234 15.22 5.57 4.05
CA PHE A 234 15.35 5.80 2.61
C PHE A 234 16.15 7.10 2.33
N HIS A 235 15.98 8.14 3.16
CA HIS A 235 16.77 9.37 3.08
C HIS A 235 18.22 9.16 3.48
N ALA A 236 18.52 8.20 4.35
CA ALA A 236 19.88 7.83 4.74
C ALA A 236 20.60 6.98 3.69
N SER A 237 19.86 6.31 2.79
CA SER A 237 20.42 5.41 1.76
C SER A 237 21.31 6.15 0.76
N GLU A 238 22.20 5.43 0.08
CA GLU A 238 23.24 5.98 -0.80
C GLU A 238 22.70 6.95 -1.86
N LEU A 239 21.52 6.63 -2.43
CA LEU A 239 20.86 7.47 -3.44
C LEU A 239 20.61 8.91 -2.93
N ARG A 240 20.25 9.06 -1.67
CA ARG A 240 19.86 10.33 -1.05
C ARG A 240 20.97 10.91 -0.14
N ASN A 241 21.95 10.09 0.17
CA ASN A 241 23.05 10.41 1.09
C ASN A 241 24.44 10.15 0.46
N PRO A 242 24.77 10.77 -0.68
CA PRO A 242 26.05 10.54 -1.36
C PRO A 242 27.24 10.97 -0.50
N GLY A 243 27.03 11.87 0.48
CA GLY A 243 28.03 12.28 1.46
C GLY A 243 28.25 11.29 2.61
N LYS A 244 27.46 10.19 2.65
CA LYS A 244 27.52 9.16 3.68
C LYS A 244 27.40 9.71 5.11
N ASP A 245 26.52 10.72 5.30
CA ASP A 245 26.24 11.29 6.62
C ASP A 245 25.62 10.24 7.53
N LYS A 246 26.40 9.77 8.49
CA LYS A 246 26.02 8.75 9.45
C LYS A 246 24.86 9.17 10.36
N LYS A 247 24.70 10.47 10.62
CA LYS A 247 23.62 10.98 11.46
C LYS A 247 22.23 10.68 10.90
N ARG A 248 22.11 10.51 9.58
CA ARG A 248 20.82 10.12 8.96
C ARG A 248 20.43 8.71 9.34
N TRP A 249 21.39 7.79 9.38
CA TRP A 249 21.16 6.41 9.86
C TRP A 249 20.86 6.37 11.35
N GLU A 250 21.55 7.16 12.15
CA GLU A 250 21.29 7.31 13.58
C GLU A 250 19.88 7.85 13.86
N ALA A 251 19.39 8.81 13.06
CA ALA A 251 18.02 9.34 13.17
C ALA A 251 16.98 8.26 12.85
N ALA A 252 17.13 7.55 11.72
CA ALA A 252 16.25 6.46 11.35
C ALA A 252 16.22 5.36 12.43
N ALA A 253 17.39 4.98 12.96
CA ALA A 253 17.48 4.01 14.05
C ALA A 253 16.73 4.48 15.30
N ALA A 254 16.86 5.75 15.69
CA ALA A 254 16.15 6.30 16.84
C ALA A 254 14.62 6.25 16.67
N THR A 255 14.10 6.68 15.52
CA THR A 255 12.67 6.65 15.23
C THR A 255 12.11 5.22 15.20
N LEU A 256 12.85 4.27 14.58
CA LEU A 256 12.43 2.86 14.55
C LEU A 256 12.49 2.21 15.94
N LYS A 257 13.45 2.61 16.78
CA LYS A 257 13.52 2.20 18.17
C LYS A 257 12.30 2.68 18.97
N ASP A 258 11.79 3.87 18.71
CA ASP A 258 10.57 4.39 19.35
C ASP A 258 9.36 3.49 19.05
N VAL A 259 9.26 2.87 17.85
CA VAL A 259 8.21 1.87 17.55
C VAL A 259 8.38 0.62 18.42
N ILE A 260 9.61 0.13 18.54
CA ILE A 260 9.93 -1.06 19.36
C ILE A 260 9.59 -0.79 20.83
N ASP A 261 9.89 0.41 21.32
CA ASP A 261 9.67 0.83 22.71
C ASP A 261 8.19 1.06 23.06
N LEU A 262 7.28 1.10 22.09
CA LEU A 262 5.84 1.05 22.35
C LEU A 262 5.40 -0.26 23.02
N GLN A 263 6.12 -1.38 22.77
CA GLN A 263 5.85 -2.71 23.35
C GLN A 263 4.42 -3.23 23.13
N VAL A 264 3.80 -2.83 22.00
CA VAL A 264 2.43 -3.21 21.64
C VAL A 264 2.37 -4.12 20.41
N TYR A 265 3.53 -4.39 19.80
CA TYR A 265 3.65 -5.24 18.61
C TYR A 265 4.58 -6.42 18.89
N HIS A 266 4.25 -7.59 18.33
CA HIS A 266 5.00 -8.83 18.53
C HIS A 266 5.08 -9.63 17.23
N LEU A 267 6.19 -10.36 17.02
CA LEU A 267 6.31 -11.28 15.89
C LEU A 267 5.33 -12.45 16.04
N GLN A 268 4.64 -12.80 14.96
CA GLN A 268 3.84 -14.02 14.88
C GLN A 268 4.76 -15.26 14.84
N PRO A 269 4.34 -16.40 15.38
CA PRO A 269 5.14 -17.63 15.37
C PRO A 269 5.49 -18.14 13.96
N THR A 270 4.63 -17.92 12.99
CA THR A 270 4.84 -18.30 11.60
C THR A 270 4.44 -17.16 10.66
N ILE A 271 5.16 -17.03 9.53
CA ILE A 271 4.82 -16.02 8.54
C ILE A 271 3.56 -16.37 7.76
N LEU A 272 3.15 -17.63 7.68
CA LEU A 272 1.92 -18.03 6.98
C LEU A 272 0.66 -17.48 7.66
N ASP A 273 0.69 -17.35 8.98
CA ASP A 273 -0.45 -16.82 9.74
C ASP A 273 -0.64 -15.30 9.60
N LEU A 274 0.23 -14.62 8.87
CA LEU A 274 0.11 -13.17 8.68
C LEU A 274 -0.97 -12.79 7.65
N TRP A 275 -1.26 -13.67 6.70
CA TRP A 275 -2.10 -13.34 5.54
C TRP A 275 -3.31 -14.24 5.41
N THR A 276 -3.96 -14.54 6.52
CA THR A 276 -5.23 -15.27 6.52
C THR A 276 -6.35 -14.41 7.11
N GLU A 277 -7.58 -14.65 6.67
CA GLU A 277 -8.75 -13.97 7.25
C GLU A 277 -8.84 -14.22 8.76
N ALA A 278 -8.54 -15.45 9.21
CA ALA A 278 -8.63 -15.85 10.61
C ALA A 278 -7.66 -15.11 11.53
N THR A 279 -6.58 -14.55 10.99
CA THR A 279 -5.52 -13.87 11.74
C THR A 279 -5.40 -12.39 11.38
N ASN A 280 -6.38 -11.81 10.70
CA ASN A 280 -6.42 -10.38 10.47
C ASN A 280 -6.22 -9.59 11.77
N ASN A 281 -5.52 -8.46 11.68
CA ASN A 281 -5.24 -7.58 12.82
C ASN A 281 -4.44 -8.24 13.96
N ASN A 282 -3.62 -9.25 13.67
CA ASN A 282 -2.73 -9.89 14.62
C ASN A 282 -1.69 -8.91 15.20
N ASP A 283 -0.93 -9.35 16.24
CA ASP A 283 -0.02 -8.47 16.97
C ASP A 283 1.22 -8.02 16.16
N GLU A 284 1.49 -8.61 15.02
CA GLU A 284 2.57 -8.16 14.13
C GLU A 284 2.13 -7.01 13.21
N VAL A 285 0.83 -6.85 12.96
CA VAL A 285 0.30 -5.82 12.06
C VAL A 285 0.38 -4.44 12.71
N ILE A 286 1.06 -3.51 12.04
CA ILE A 286 1.17 -2.10 12.44
C ILE A 286 0.18 -1.23 11.67
N PHE A 287 0.10 -1.43 10.36
CA PHE A 287 -0.81 -0.69 9.49
C PHE A 287 -1.21 -1.56 8.30
N ASP A 288 -2.49 -1.66 8.03
CA ASP A 288 -3.06 -2.48 6.98
C ASP A 288 -4.29 -1.84 6.32
N PHE A 289 -4.66 -2.36 5.16
CA PHE A 289 -5.93 -2.08 4.50
C PHE A 289 -6.92 -3.17 4.88
N GLN A 290 -8.05 -2.76 5.50
CA GLN A 290 -9.08 -3.68 5.95
C GLN A 290 -9.91 -4.19 4.78
N MET A 291 -9.89 -5.50 4.54
CA MET A 291 -10.71 -6.15 3.52
C MET A 291 -12.13 -6.38 4.02
N SER A 292 -13.07 -6.36 3.09
CA SER A 292 -14.48 -6.66 3.34
C SER A 292 -15.08 -7.41 2.14
N LYS A 293 -16.28 -7.96 2.29
CA LYS A 293 -16.99 -8.61 1.17
C LYS A 293 -17.23 -7.68 -0.03
N GLN A 294 -17.31 -6.38 0.20
CA GLN A 294 -17.49 -5.38 -0.85
C GLN A 294 -16.14 -4.96 -1.46
N ASN A 295 -15.06 -5.19 -0.74
CA ASN A 295 -13.72 -4.71 -1.09
C ASN A 295 -12.67 -5.79 -0.78
N GLY A 296 -12.93 -7.01 -1.23
CA GLY A 296 -12.04 -8.14 -1.04
C GLY A 296 -10.90 -8.20 -2.04
N GLY A 297 -9.87 -8.97 -1.71
CA GLY A 297 -8.70 -9.20 -2.57
C GLY A 297 -8.89 -10.37 -3.53
N ARG A 298 -8.01 -10.44 -4.54
CA ARG A 298 -7.96 -11.50 -5.54
C ARG A 298 -6.66 -12.30 -5.50
N ARG A 299 -5.83 -12.14 -4.48
CA ARG A 299 -4.48 -12.72 -4.43
C ARG A 299 -4.46 -14.23 -4.68
N GLU A 300 -5.40 -14.96 -4.09
CA GLU A 300 -5.55 -16.42 -4.22
C GLU A 300 -5.84 -16.84 -5.66
N GLY A 301 -6.66 -16.07 -6.38
CA GLY A 301 -6.95 -16.27 -7.79
C GLY A 301 -5.89 -15.72 -8.75
N LEU A 302 -4.91 -14.96 -8.27
CA LEU A 302 -3.89 -14.33 -9.11
C LEU A 302 -2.52 -15.02 -8.99
N PHE A 303 -2.10 -15.45 -7.80
CA PHE A 303 -0.70 -15.79 -7.53
C PHE A 303 -0.46 -17.26 -7.20
N GLY A 304 -1.49 -18.03 -6.90
CA GLY A 304 -1.38 -19.46 -6.55
C GLY A 304 -1.12 -20.38 -7.76
N PRO A 305 -1.10 -21.71 -7.53
CA PRO A 305 -1.03 -22.69 -8.59
C PRO A 305 -2.22 -22.55 -9.54
N VAL A 306 -1.95 -22.65 -10.85
CA VAL A 306 -2.99 -22.46 -11.88
C VAL A 306 -4.08 -23.52 -11.78
N PHE A 307 -3.70 -24.78 -11.58
CA PHE A 307 -4.65 -25.85 -11.42
C PHE A 307 -4.55 -26.50 -10.04
N VAL A 308 -5.68 -26.66 -9.39
CA VAL A 308 -5.83 -27.39 -8.13
C VAL A 308 -7.03 -28.33 -8.26
N LYS A 309 -6.84 -29.62 -7.97
CA LYS A 309 -7.88 -30.67 -8.10
C LYS A 309 -8.55 -30.68 -9.49
N GLY A 310 -7.75 -30.42 -10.53
CA GLY A 310 -8.20 -30.43 -11.93
C GLY A 310 -9.04 -29.21 -12.34
N VAL A 311 -9.13 -28.19 -11.50
CA VAL A 311 -9.87 -26.94 -11.77
C VAL A 311 -8.89 -25.79 -11.85
N GLN A 312 -9.06 -24.89 -12.81
CA GLN A 312 -8.31 -23.65 -12.85
C GLN A 312 -8.64 -22.81 -11.61
N SER A 313 -7.64 -22.55 -10.78
CA SER A 313 -7.79 -21.91 -9.47
C SER A 313 -7.04 -20.58 -9.37
N SER A 314 -6.12 -20.33 -10.29
CA SER A 314 -5.32 -19.09 -10.30
C SER A 314 -4.85 -18.77 -11.72
N TRP A 315 -4.27 -17.58 -11.88
CA TRP A 315 -3.57 -17.15 -13.10
C TRP A 315 -2.06 -17.36 -13.03
N GLY A 316 -1.52 -17.87 -11.93
CA GLY A 316 -0.10 -18.15 -11.77
C GLY A 316 0.84 -16.95 -11.96
N ASN A 317 0.35 -15.75 -11.73
CA ASN A 317 1.17 -14.54 -11.82
C ASN A 317 2.17 -14.46 -10.67
N MET A 318 3.24 -13.68 -10.79
CA MET A 318 4.25 -13.49 -9.73
C MET A 318 4.93 -14.80 -9.33
N GLN A 319 5.58 -15.41 -10.29
CA GLN A 319 6.29 -16.68 -10.11
C GLN A 319 7.66 -16.43 -9.48
N PRO A 320 8.01 -17.07 -8.36
CA PRO A 320 9.37 -17.02 -7.82
C PRO A 320 10.42 -17.44 -8.86
N THR A 321 11.53 -16.73 -8.91
CA THR A 321 12.66 -17.08 -9.79
C THR A 321 13.51 -18.17 -9.16
N GLN A 322 14.37 -18.81 -9.96
CA GLN A 322 15.37 -19.74 -9.46
C GLN A 322 16.39 -19.04 -8.55
N GLU A 323 16.74 -17.78 -8.88
CA GLU A 323 17.65 -16.95 -8.11
C GLU A 323 17.11 -16.77 -6.68
N LEU A 324 15.85 -16.38 -6.54
CA LEU A 324 15.20 -16.28 -5.21
C LEU A 324 15.20 -17.63 -4.48
N VAL A 325 14.92 -18.74 -5.18
CA VAL A 325 14.92 -20.08 -4.57
C VAL A 325 16.31 -20.46 -4.08
N ASP A 326 17.36 -20.10 -4.83
CA ASP A 326 18.74 -20.40 -4.46
C ASP A 326 19.24 -19.58 -3.25
N ASP A 327 18.71 -18.39 -3.05
CA ASP A 327 19.04 -17.52 -1.90
C ASP A 327 18.56 -18.04 -0.55
N TYR A 328 17.53 -18.91 -0.53
CA TYR A 328 17.14 -19.56 0.71
C TYR A 328 18.24 -20.52 1.19
N CYS A 329 18.60 -20.44 2.46
CA CYS A 329 19.59 -21.32 3.08
C CYS A 329 19.08 -22.76 3.27
N MET A 330 20.01 -23.64 3.60
CA MET A 330 19.71 -24.95 4.16
C MET A 330 19.28 -24.79 5.64
N ALA A 331 18.65 -25.82 6.22
CA ALA A 331 18.18 -25.82 7.60
C ALA A 331 19.31 -25.61 8.63
N ASN A 332 20.56 -25.80 8.26
CA ASN A 332 21.72 -25.50 9.09
C ASN A 332 22.22 -24.04 8.98
N GLY A 333 21.46 -23.18 8.26
CA GLY A 333 21.76 -21.76 8.07
C GLY A 333 22.83 -21.46 7.01
N LEU A 334 23.41 -22.47 6.36
CA LEU A 334 24.42 -22.26 5.33
C LEU A 334 23.76 -22.06 3.95
N PRO A 335 24.31 -21.18 3.10
CA PRO A 335 23.85 -21.05 1.72
C PRO A 335 24.08 -22.35 0.93
N ILE A 336 23.27 -22.63 -0.08
CA ILE A 336 23.37 -23.84 -0.91
C ILE A 336 24.72 -23.98 -1.62
N THR A 337 25.42 -22.88 -1.80
CA THR A 337 26.76 -22.84 -2.43
C THR A 337 27.89 -23.25 -1.48
N ASP A 338 27.64 -23.29 -0.16
CA ASP A 338 28.64 -23.72 0.82
C ASP A 338 28.80 -25.24 0.77
N PRO A 339 30.02 -25.79 0.60
CA PRO A 339 30.24 -27.23 0.59
C PRO A 339 29.79 -27.97 1.87
N ALA A 340 29.73 -27.28 3.02
CA ALA A 340 29.29 -27.83 4.30
C ALA A 340 27.76 -27.76 4.48
N SER A 341 27.03 -27.14 3.55
CA SER A 341 25.58 -26.96 3.64
C SER A 341 24.80 -28.28 3.59
N GLY A 342 25.35 -29.29 2.96
CA GLY A 342 24.65 -30.56 2.69
C GLY A 342 23.63 -30.48 1.55
N TYR A 343 23.67 -29.43 0.75
CA TYR A 343 22.81 -29.28 -0.43
C TYR A 343 23.03 -30.40 -1.44
N ASN A 344 21.93 -30.95 -1.96
CA ASN A 344 21.95 -31.99 -2.98
C ASN A 344 21.09 -31.58 -4.18
N LYS A 345 21.73 -31.29 -5.30
CA LYS A 345 21.05 -30.89 -6.54
C LYS A 345 20.01 -31.88 -7.09
N ASN A 346 20.11 -33.17 -6.71
CA ASN A 346 19.14 -34.20 -7.11
C ASN A 346 17.90 -34.22 -6.18
N ASN A 347 17.96 -33.50 -5.04
CA ASN A 347 16.87 -33.29 -4.08
C ASN A 347 16.93 -31.85 -3.58
N PRO A 348 16.71 -30.84 -4.46
CA PRO A 348 17.05 -29.43 -4.19
C PRO A 348 16.17 -28.80 -3.11
N TYR A 349 15.03 -29.40 -2.84
CA TYR A 349 14.04 -28.87 -1.91
C TYR A 349 14.09 -29.51 -0.52
N LYS A 350 14.98 -30.52 -0.32
CA LYS A 350 15.08 -31.22 0.97
C LYS A 350 15.98 -30.44 1.93
N ASN A 351 15.56 -30.39 3.21
CA ASN A 351 16.32 -29.76 4.30
C ASN A 351 16.63 -28.27 4.07
N ARG A 352 15.76 -27.55 3.39
CA ARG A 352 15.84 -26.09 3.28
C ARG A 352 15.32 -25.43 4.59
N GLU A 353 15.69 -24.20 4.84
CA GLU A 353 15.13 -23.40 5.94
C GLU A 353 13.59 -23.30 5.86
N LYS A 354 12.92 -23.09 7.00
CA LYS A 354 11.46 -23.05 7.05
C LYS A 354 10.85 -21.97 6.18
N ARG A 355 11.51 -20.81 6.06
CA ARG A 355 11.03 -19.69 5.22
C ARG A 355 10.87 -20.07 3.75
N PHE A 356 11.73 -20.98 3.24
CA PHE A 356 11.57 -21.52 1.90
C PHE A 356 10.21 -22.20 1.75
N TYR A 357 9.86 -23.13 2.62
CA TYR A 357 8.59 -23.87 2.56
C TYR A 357 7.36 -22.99 2.82
N GLN A 358 7.54 -21.89 3.54
CA GLN A 358 6.48 -20.93 3.85
C GLN A 358 6.28 -19.90 2.72
N SER A 359 7.24 -19.75 1.81
CA SER A 359 7.21 -18.71 0.77
C SER A 359 6.99 -19.28 -0.63
N ILE A 360 7.45 -20.49 -0.89
CA ILE A 360 7.56 -21.06 -2.22
C ILE A 360 6.74 -22.36 -2.32
N LEU A 361 5.95 -22.49 -3.38
CA LEU A 361 5.40 -23.76 -3.84
C LEU A 361 6.30 -24.25 -4.99
N TYR A 362 6.79 -25.46 -4.83
CA TYR A 362 7.77 -26.11 -5.75
C TYR A 362 7.25 -27.47 -6.19
N ASP A 363 7.90 -28.11 -7.12
CA ASP A 363 7.57 -29.44 -7.62
C ASP A 363 7.51 -30.47 -6.48
N GLY A 364 6.34 -31.06 -6.24
CA GLY A 364 6.08 -32.00 -5.14
C GLY A 364 5.58 -31.33 -3.84
N SER A 365 5.40 -30.03 -3.79
CA SER A 365 4.83 -29.36 -2.60
C SER A 365 3.33 -29.61 -2.49
N MET A 366 2.82 -29.62 -1.23
CA MET A 366 1.40 -29.76 -0.95
C MET A 366 0.72 -28.39 -0.93
N TRP A 367 -0.43 -28.28 -1.60
CA TRP A 367 -1.31 -27.11 -1.60
C TRP A 367 -2.77 -27.54 -1.61
N GLN A 368 -3.56 -27.08 -0.66
CA GLN A 368 -5.00 -27.42 -0.50
C GLN A 368 -5.26 -28.95 -0.51
N GLY A 369 -4.32 -29.73 0.01
CA GLY A 369 -4.42 -31.19 0.10
C GLY A 369 -4.08 -31.94 -1.19
N GLU A 370 -3.50 -31.27 -2.20
CA GLU A 370 -3.01 -31.87 -3.45
C GLU A 370 -1.50 -31.62 -3.63
N GLU A 371 -0.81 -32.57 -4.24
CA GLU A 371 0.59 -32.41 -4.64
C GLU A 371 0.67 -31.60 -5.93
N ILE A 372 1.36 -30.46 -5.92
CA ILE A 372 1.59 -29.61 -7.09
C ILE A 372 2.79 -30.16 -7.83
N ILE A 373 2.58 -30.58 -9.07
CA ILE A 373 3.61 -31.17 -9.92
C ILE A 373 3.88 -30.24 -11.09
N THR A 374 5.09 -29.66 -11.12
CA THR A 374 5.51 -28.72 -12.17
C THR A 374 6.54 -29.30 -13.14
N ARG A 375 7.15 -30.46 -12.81
CA ARG A 375 8.11 -31.14 -13.70
C ARG A 375 7.46 -31.62 -14.99
N VAL A 376 8.19 -31.49 -16.11
CA VAL A 376 7.71 -31.81 -17.45
C VAL A 376 7.68 -33.32 -17.66
N GLY A 377 6.70 -33.80 -18.43
CA GLY A 377 6.64 -35.19 -18.95
C GLY A 377 5.84 -36.15 -18.08
N VAL A 378 5.09 -35.65 -17.10
CA VAL A 378 4.24 -36.50 -16.23
C VAL A 378 2.75 -36.30 -16.48
N GLY A 379 2.35 -35.33 -17.31
CA GLY A 379 0.95 -35.07 -17.67
C GLY A 379 0.19 -34.28 -16.63
N SER A 380 0.89 -33.54 -15.75
CA SER A 380 0.28 -32.63 -14.80
C SER A 380 -0.22 -31.37 -15.52
N PRO A 381 -1.38 -30.81 -15.13
CA PRO A 381 -1.85 -29.54 -15.69
C PRO A 381 -1.00 -28.34 -15.25
N ASN A 382 -0.12 -28.49 -14.26
CA ASN A 382 0.80 -27.46 -13.78
C ASN A 382 2.25 -27.64 -14.30
N GLU A 383 2.48 -28.49 -15.30
CA GLU A 383 3.83 -28.63 -15.89
C GLU A 383 4.37 -27.28 -16.38
N ILE A 384 5.68 -27.07 -16.21
CA ILE A 384 6.35 -25.88 -16.74
C ILE A 384 6.03 -25.74 -18.23
N ASP A 385 5.48 -24.58 -18.58
CA ASP A 385 5.23 -24.21 -19.97
C ASP A 385 5.74 -22.80 -20.23
N THR A 386 6.72 -22.70 -21.13
CA THR A 386 7.33 -21.43 -21.50
C THR A 386 6.71 -20.81 -22.76
N SER A 387 5.63 -21.40 -23.28
CA SER A 387 4.88 -20.82 -24.39
C SER A 387 4.19 -19.52 -23.97
N SER A 388 3.97 -18.61 -24.91
CA SER A 388 3.39 -17.30 -24.65
C SER A 388 1.90 -17.37 -24.28
N ASP A 389 1.24 -18.48 -24.61
CA ASP A 389 -0.21 -18.64 -24.47
C ASP A 389 -0.61 -19.41 -23.21
N SER A 390 0.35 -19.71 -22.33
CA SER A 390 0.13 -20.50 -21.13
C SER A 390 0.14 -19.66 -19.86
N ASP A 391 -0.84 -19.87 -19.00
CA ASP A 391 -0.90 -19.27 -17.67
C ASP A 391 -0.10 -20.05 -16.62
N VAL A 392 0.32 -21.30 -16.91
CA VAL A 392 1.08 -22.12 -15.96
C VAL A 392 2.49 -21.57 -15.75
N THR A 393 3.14 -22.03 -14.69
CA THR A 393 4.45 -21.53 -14.32
C THR A 393 5.50 -21.68 -15.43
N ASN A 394 6.22 -20.60 -15.69
CA ASN A 394 7.42 -20.61 -16.56
C ASN A 394 8.69 -20.94 -15.77
N THR A 395 8.69 -20.77 -14.44
CA THR A 395 9.85 -20.95 -13.57
C THR A 395 9.86 -22.30 -12.85
N GLY A 396 8.74 -23.00 -12.79
CA GLY A 396 8.55 -24.22 -12.01
C GLY A 396 8.09 -23.96 -10.57
N TYR A 397 7.86 -22.71 -10.21
CA TYR A 397 7.48 -22.29 -8.87
C TYR A 397 6.20 -21.47 -8.87
N TYR A 398 5.50 -21.47 -7.73
CA TYR A 398 4.40 -20.55 -7.45
C TYR A 398 4.63 -19.88 -6.08
N THR A 399 4.02 -18.73 -5.89
CA THR A 399 4.04 -18.02 -4.61
C THR A 399 3.15 -18.74 -3.59
N ARG A 400 3.64 -18.93 -2.36
CA ARG A 400 2.86 -19.38 -1.20
C ARG A 400 2.64 -18.26 -0.21
N LYS A 401 3.67 -17.46 0.04
CA LYS A 401 3.61 -16.29 0.91
C LYS A 401 2.54 -15.30 0.43
N THR A 402 1.82 -14.67 1.35
CA THR A 402 0.75 -13.69 1.08
C THR A 402 -0.56 -14.26 0.51
N ILE A 403 -0.71 -15.57 0.42
CA ILE A 403 -1.91 -16.22 -0.07
C ILE A 403 -2.54 -17.03 1.08
N ASP A 404 -3.84 -16.89 1.27
CA ASP A 404 -4.60 -17.69 2.22
C ASP A 404 -4.95 -19.06 1.61
N GLU A 405 -4.26 -20.12 2.06
CA GLU A 405 -4.47 -21.50 1.57
C GLU A 405 -5.90 -22.01 1.85
N SER A 406 -6.63 -21.41 2.79
CA SER A 406 -8.02 -21.79 3.09
C SER A 406 -9.03 -21.26 2.05
N VAL A 407 -8.66 -20.25 1.26
CA VAL A 407 -9.52 -19.66 0.22
C VAL A 407 -9.46 -20.48 -1.06
N ASN A 408 -10.63 -20.84 -1.60
CA ASN A 408 -10.70 -21.50 -2.89
C ASN A 408 -10.35 -20.50 -4.01
N GLY A 409 -9.21 -20.70 -4.67
CA GLY A 409 -8.76 -19.84 -5.75
C GLY A 409 -9.73 -19.81 -6.95
N ALA A 410 -10.39 -20.94 -7.28
CA ALA A 410 -11.36 -20.98 -8.36
C ALA A 410 -12.58 -20.06 -8.09
N ASP A 411 -13.02 -19.97 -6.86
CA ASP A 411 -14.09 -19.05 -6.47
C ASP A 411 -13.61 -17.60 -6.48
N ASN A 412 -12.32 -17.38 -6.31
CA ASN A 412 -11.68 -16.04 -6.28
C ASN A 412 -11.09 -15.59 -7.63
N LEU A 413 -11.14 -16.46 -8.68
CA LEU A 413 -10.47 -16.21 -9.97
C LEU A 413 -11.01 -14.96 -10.68
N GLN A 414 -12.32 -14.73 -10.62
CA GLN A 414 -13.01 -13.61 -11.26
C GLN A 414 -13.66 -12.64 -10.25
N MET A 415 -13.64 -12.99 -8.96
CA MET A 415 -14.30 -12.25 -7.89
C MET A 415 -13.28 -11.80 -6.84
N SER A 416 -13.57 -10.77 -6.13
CA SER A 416 -12.72 -10.27 -5.04
C SER A 416 -13.24 -10.80 -3.69
N ASN A 417 -13.00 -12.09 -3.40
CA ASN A 417 -13.51 -12.80 -2.22
C ASN A 417 -12.47 -12.96 -1.11
N GLY A 418 -11.20 -12.65 -1.36
CA GLY A 418 -10.13 -12.73 -0.35
C GLY A 418 -10.36 -11.71 0.76
N MET A 419 -10.43 -12.19 2.01
CA MET A 419 -10.73 -11.38 3.18
C MET A 419 -9.51 -11.12 4.06
N ALA A 420 -8.36 -11.69 3.72
CA ALA A 420 -7.11 -11.38 4.38
C ALA A 420 -6.66 -9.94 4.07
N ASN A 421 -6.44 -9.13 5.10
CA ASN A 421 -6.06 -7.73 4.97
C ASN A 421 -4.76 -7.56 4.17
N TYR A 422 -4.63 -6.41 3.52
CA TYR A 422 -3.35 -6.04 2.91
C TYR A 422 -2.49 -5.29 3.92
N ILE A 423 -1.38 -5.91 4.35
CA ILE A 423 -0.48 -5.35 5.35
C ILE A 423 0.51 -4.40 4.67
N PHE A 424 0.47 -3.11 5.04
CA PHE A 424 1.45 -2.11 4.62
C PHE A 424 2.72 -2.18 5.45
N PHE A 425 2.57 -2.24 6.79
CA PHE A 425 3.67 -2.33 7.74
C PHE A 425 3.41 -3.38 8.79
N ARG A 426 4.42 -4.16 9.10
CA ARG A 426 4.41 -5.15 10.17
C ARG A 426 5.66 -5.02 11.05
N TYR A 427 5.61 -5.57 12.23
CA TYR A 427 6.68 -5.44 13.22
C TYR A 427 8.03 -6.01 12.74
N ALA A 428 8.02 -7.11 11.97
CA ALA A 428 9.25 -7.61 11.36
C ALA A 428 9.92 -6.60 10.42
N ASP A 429 9.15 -5.78 9.71
CA ASP A 429 9.72 -4.75 8.84
C ASP A 429 10.43 -3.68 9.67
N VAL A 430 9.85 -3.30 10.83
CA VAL A 430 10.51 -2.37 11.78
C VAL A 430 11.80 -2.94 12.31
N LEU A 431 11.82 -4.22 12.74
CA LEU A 431 13.03 -4.87 13.26
C LEU A 431 14.15 -4.94 12.22
N LEU A 432 13.80 -5.25 10.95
CA LEU A 432 14.76 -5.30 9.86
C LEU A 432 15.28 -3.91 9.48
N MET A 433 14.41 -2.91 9.41
CA MET A 433 14.82 -1.51 9.16
C MET A 433 15.71 -0.98 10.30
N TYR A 434 15.40 -1.32 11.54
CA TYR A 434 16.21 -0.95 12.70
C TYR A 434 17.57 -1.64 12.67
N ALA A 435 17.62 -2.93 12.28
CA ALA A 435 18.88 -3.65 12.10
C ALA A 435 19.75 -3.01 11.01
N GLU A 436 19.18 -2.65 9.86
CA GLU A 436 19.88 -1.96 8.77
C GLU A 436 20.39 -0.60 9.23
N ALA A 437 19.54 0.23 9.82
CA ALA A 437 19.93 1.55 10.31
C ALA A 437 21.04 1.47 11.37
N SER A 438 20.96 0.49 12.28
CA SER A 438 21.99 0.27 13.31
C SER A 438 23.32 -0.18 12.71
N LEU A 439 23.30 -1.07 11.71
CA LEU A 439 24.49 -1.52 11.00
C LEU A 439 25.22 -0.36 10.34
N GLU A 440 24.51 0.43 9.57
CA GLU A 440 25.04 1.58 8.83
C GLU A 440 25.45 2.72 9.77
N ALA A 441 24.80 2.84 10.94
CA ALA A 441 25.21 3.67 12.05
C ALA A 441 26.45 3.11 12.79
N GLY A 442 26.92 1.91 12.47
CA GLY A 442 28.12 1.28 13.03
C GLY A 442 27.88 0.48 14.31
N ASP A 443 26.63 0.23 14.69
CA ASP A 443 26.24 -0.65 15.80
C ASP A 443 25.91 -2.06 15.29
N LYS A 444 26.93 -2.80 14.90
CA LYS A 444 26.80 -4.15 14.38
C LYS A 444 26.20 -5.15 15.39
N PRO A 445 26.52 -5.09 16.71
CA PRO A 445 25.88 -6.00 17.68
C PRO A 445 24.36 -5.87 17.69
N THR A 446 23.82 -4.67 17.78
CA THR A 446 22.37 -4.41 17.73
C THR A 446 21.77 -4.86 16.40
N ALA A 447 22.45 -4.59 15.27
CA ALA A 447 21.97 -5.05 13.96
C ALA A 447 21.81 -6.58 13.90
N ILE A 448 22.77 -7.33 14.42
CA ILE A 448 22.71 -8.80 14.46
C ILE A 448 21.57 -9.26 15.37
N GLU A 449 21.42 -8.70 16.57
CA GLU A 449 20.37 -9.04 17.50
C GLU A 449 18.98 -8.98 16.88
N TYR A 450 18.64 -7.85 16.26
CA TYR A 450 17.32 -7.63 15.67
C TYR A 450 17.09 -8.40 14.36
N LEU A 451 18.14 -8.62 13.57
CA LEU A 451 18.08 -9.53 12.42
C LEU A 451 17.80 -10.98 12.88
N ASP A 452 18.48 -11.44 13.93
CA ASP A 452 18.33 -12.80 14.47
C ASP A 452 16.92 -13.02 15.06
N MET A 453 16.31 -12.02 15.68
CA MET A 453 14.92 -12.10 16.14
C MET A 453 13.97 -12.49 15.00
N VAL A 454 14.12 -11.89 13.82
CA VAL A 454 13.28 -12.20 12.65
C VAL A 454 13.64 -13.55 12.04
N ARG A 455 14.92 -13.92 12.02
CA ARG A 455 15.40 -15.22 11.51
C ARG A 455 14.94 -16.38 12.40
N THR A 456 15.10 -16.26 13.71
CA THR A 456 14.73 -17.31 14.68
C THR A 456 13.23 -17.63 14.65
N ARG A 457 12.37 -16.65 14.33
CA ARG A 457 10.96 -16.93 14.09
C ARG A 457 10.75 -17.89 12.91
N GLY A 458 11.58 -17.79 11.88
CA GLY A 458 11.55 -18.65 10.69
C GLY A 458 12.08 -20.07 10.94
N ASP A 459 12.84 -20.25 12.02
CA ASP A 459 13.46 -21.50 12.41
C ASP A 459 12.57 -22.26 13.42
#